data_7584d4eb69751af065a4621979644a31
#
_entry.id   7584d4eb69751af065a4621979644a31
#
_cell.length_a   1.000
_cell.length_b   1.000
_cell.length_c   1.000
_cell.angle_alpha   90.00
_cell.angle_beta   90.00
_cell.angle_gamma   90.00
#
_symmetry.space_group_name_H-M   'P 1'
#
loop_
_entity.id
_entity.type
_entity.pdbx_description
1 polymer ?
#
loop_
_entity_poly.entity_id
_entity_poly.type
_entity_poly.pdbx_seq_one_letter_code
_entity_poly.pdbx_strand_id
1 'polypeptide(L)'
;MVGESIKLPCGQLIKNRFCKSAMTERIAGQDNFVNKRHLNLYDFWSKSGAGILLTGNVQIDRMHMEGPSNVCIEKSTYKEQLKKLKQWAEISESHGSKLWMQLSHAGRQTPGEMNAAPLAPSSVPLDIKAPGRKFGAPVAMTEEQIIDVINRFIFAATVAQDSGFSGIQIHSAHGYLMSEFLSPDVNKRTDAWGGVIKNRSRALVEIIRGCRKRLGNDFPISVKINSSDFQKGGFSAEDSIEVAKILSIEKIDLLEISGGTYEHVSFLDAGED
;
A
#
# COMPACT_ATOMS: atom_id res chain seq x y z
N MET A 1 -23.42 15.77 5.05
CA MET A 1 -23.72 14.39 5.53
C MET A 1 -22.93 13.38 4.70
N VAL A 2 -22.86 12.08 5.10
CA VAL A 2 -22.03 11.07 4.41
C VAL A 2 -22.42 10.79 2.96
N GLY A 3 -23.67 11.02 2.59
CA GLY A 3 -24.18 10.88 1.21
C GLY A 3 -23.86 12.05 0.28
N GLU A 4 -23.30 13.14 0.79
CA GLU A 4 -22.96 14.32 -0.02
C GLU A 4 -21.61 14.11 -0.72
N SER A 5 -21.51 14.72 -1.92
CA SER A 5 -20.25 14.73 -2.65
C SER A 5 -19.16 15.48 -1.89
N ILE A 6 -17.92 15.09 -2.14
CA ILE A 6 -16.74 15.77 -1.60
C ILE A 6 -15.75 16.04 -2.73
N LYS A 7 -15.18 17.25 -2.75
CA LYS A 7 -14.08 17.61 -3.63
C LYS A 7 -12.76 17.41 -2.88
N LEU A 8 -11.90 16.57 -3.41
CA LEU A 8 -10.57 16.32 -2.85
C LEU A 8 -9.61 17.51 -3.12
N PRO A 9 -8.49 17.64 -2.38
CA PRO A 9 -7.49 18.69 -2.60
C PRO A 9 -7.01 18.80 -4.06
N CYS A 10 -6.81 17.68 -4.75
CA CYS A 10 -6.43 17.64 -6.18
C CYS A 10 -7.55 18.10 -7.13
N GLY A 11 -8.74 18.37 -6.63
CA GLY A 11 -9.89 18.80 -7.44
C GLY A 11 -10.83 17.69 -7.87
N GLN A 12 -10.48 16.41 -7.69
CA GLN A 12 -11.37 15.29 -8.04
C GLN A 12 -12.65 15.33 -7.20
N LEU A 13 -13.81 15.19 -7.87
CA LEU A 13 -15.11 15.11 -7.22
C LEU A 13 -15.45 13.64 -6.95
N ILE A 14 -15.77 13.32 -5.70
CA ILE A 14 -16.25 12.02 -5.25
C ILE A 14 -17.74 12.14 -4.92
N LYS A 15 -18.57 11.22 -5.44
CA LYS A 15 -20.04 11.31 -5.35
C LYS A 15 -20.61 11.27 -3.94
N ASN A 16 -19.88 10.69 -2.97
CA ASN A 16 -20.23 10.66 -1.55
C ASN A 16 -18.99 10.33 -0.70
N ARG A 17 -19.15 10.27 0.62
CA ARG A 17 -18.06 10.06 1.59
C ARG A 17 -17.85 8.59 1.99
N PHE A 18 -18.43 7.63 1.25
CA PHE A 18 -18.18 6.22 1.48
C PHE A 18 -17.00 5.74 0.64
N CYS A 19 -16.07 5.06 1.30
CA CYS A 19 -14.92 4.41 0.68
C CYS A 19 -14.90 2.93 1.08
N LYS A 20 -14.92 2.03 0.08
CA LYS A 20 -14.60 0.62 0.31
C LYS A 20 -13.08 0.51 0.47
N SER A 21 -12.63 0.29 1.70
CA SER A 21 -11.21 0.13 2.01
C SER A 21 -10.59 -1.07 1.27
N ALA A 22 -9.26 -1.06 1.17
CA ALA A 22 -8.51 -2.14 0.56
C ALA A 22 -8.69 -3.47 1.32
N MET A 23 -8.96 -4.53 0.58
CA MET A 23 -9.00 -5.91 1.06
C MET A 23 -8.24 -6.78 0.08
N THR A 24 -7.28 -7.54 0.54
CA THR A 24 -6.54 -8.48 -0.29
C THR A 24 -7.46 -9.57 -0.83
N GLU A 25 -7.61 -9.66 -2.15
CA GLU A 25 -8.47 -10.63 -2.82
C GLU A 25 -7.79 -11.99 -3.01
N ARG A 26 -6.49 -12.01 -3.31
CA ARG A 26 -5.71 -13.22 -3.62
C ARG A 26 -6.36 -14.09 -4.70
N ILE A 27 -6.80 -13.48 -5.79
CA ILE A 27 -7.49 -14.16 -6.90
C ILE A 27 -6.78 -13.96 -8.26
N ALA A 28 -5.57 -13.42 -8.28
CA ALA A 28 -4.76 -13.36 -9.49
C ALA A 28 -4.40 -14.77 -9.98
N GLY A 29 -4.08 -14.87 -11.27
CA GLY A 29 -3.54 -16.09 -11.86
C GLY A 29 -2.10 -16.37 -11.40
N GLN A 30 -1.52 -17.47 -11.90
CA GLN A 30 -0.09 -17.78 -11.67
C GLN A 30 0.84 -16.76 -12.31
N ASP A 31 0.35 -16.00 -13.29
CA ASP A 31 1.03 -14.86 -13.92
C ASP A 31 1.05 -13.60 -13.05
N ASN A 32 0.32 -13.59 -11.93
CA ASN A 32 0.06 -12.42 -11.08
C ASN A 32 -0.64 -11.28 -11.81
N PHE A 33 -1.47 -11.59 -12.78
CA PHE A 33 -2.23 -10.62 -13.55
C PHE A 33 -3.70 -10.57 -13.13
N VAL A 34 -4.30 -9.42 -13.39
CA VAL A 34 -5.75 -9.26 -13.33
C VAL A 34 -6.44 -10.28 -14.25
N ASN A 35 -7.53 -10.87 -13.78
CA ASN A 35 -8.29 -11.87 -14.51
C ASN A 35 -9.80 -11.65 -14.34
N LYS A 36 -10.62 -12.53 -14.96
CA LYS A 36 -12.08 -12.41 -14.94
C LYS A 36 -12.68 -12.39 -13.53
N ARG A 37 -12.03 -13.02 -12.53
CA ARG A 37 -12.53 -13.01 -11.14
C ARG A 37 -12.47 -11.60 -10.55
N HIS A 38 -11.39 -10.84 -10.82
CA HIS A 38 -11.30 -9.42 -10.43
C HIS A 38 -12.40 -8.60 -11.11
N LEU A 39 -12.59 -8.76 -12.42
CA LEU A 39 -13.60 -8.01 -13.16
C LEU A 39 -15.01 -8.25 -12.60
N ASN A 40 -15.37 -9.52 -12.34
CA ASN A 40 -16.66 -9.88 -11.78
C ASN A 40 -16.86 -9.32 -10.37
N LEU A 41 -15.83 -9.40 -9.51
CA LEU A 41 -15.88 -8.91 -8.14
C LEU A 41 -16.05 -7.38 -8.10
N TYR A 42 -15.30 -6.66 -8.93
CA TYR A 42 -15.36 -5.21 -8.97
C TYR A 42 -16.58 -4.67 -9.72
N ASP A 43 -17.12 -5.40 -10.68
CA ASP A 43 -18.45 -5.11 -11.22
C ASP A 43 -19.53 -5.19 -10.12
N PHE A 44 -19.46 -6.23 -9.29
CA PHE A 44 -20.38 -6.35 -8.14
C PHE A 44 -20.20 -5.19 -7.15
N TRP A 45 -18.96 -4.87 -6.76
CA TRP A 45 -18.68 -3.77 -5.83
C TRP A 45 -19.01 -2.39 -6.40
N SER A 46 -18.89 -2.18 -7.71
CA SER A 46 -19.26 -0.91 -8.34
C SER A 46 -20.72 -0.51 -8.09
N LYS A 47 -21.58 -1.51 -7.86
CA LYS A 47 -23.01 -1.36 -7.57
C LYS A 47 -23.31 -1.03 -6.10
N SER A 48 -22.29 -1.04 -5.22
CA SER A 48 -22.45 -0.75 -3.78
C SER A 48 -22.86 0.68 -3.46
N GLY A 49 -22.70 1.60 -4.40
CA GLY A 49 -22.95 3.02 -4.19
C GLY A 49 -21.77 3.79 -3.58
N ALA A 50 -20.68 3.13 -3.16
CA ALA A 50 -19.51 3.80 -2.60
C ALA A 50 -18.90 4.82 -3.57
N GLY A 51 -18.38 5.93 -3.04
CA GLY A 51 -17.71 6.97 -3.83
C GLY A 51 -16.34 6.53 -4.31
N ILE A 52 -15.59 5.81 -3.47
CA ILE A 52 -14.28 5.26 -3.78
C ILE A 52 -14.28 3.75 -3.55
N LEU A 53 -13.64 3.02 -4.45
CA LEU A 53 -13.25 1.62 -4.29
C LEU A 53 -11.73 1.54 -4.26
N LEU A 54 -11.14 0.97 -3.21
CA LEU A 54 -9.72 0.64 -3.20
C LEU A 54 -9.52 -0.81 -3.61
N THR A 55 -8.52 -1.06 -4.46
CA THR A 55 -8.09 -2.44 -4.75
C THR A 55 -7.50 -3.08 -3.50
N GLY A 56 -7.37 -4.40 -3.50
CA GLY A 56 -6.43 -5.07 -2.60
C GLY A 56 -4.97 -4.74 -2.96
N ASN A 57 -4.05 -5.35 -2.23
CA ASN A 57 -2.62 -5.10 -2.38
C ASN A 57 -2.11 -5.43 -3.79
N VAL A 58 -1.95 -4.43 -4.65
CA VAL A 58 -1.23 -4.57 -5.91
C VAL A 58 0.26 -4.44 -5.61
N GLN A 59 1.00 -5.52 -5.82
CA GLN A 59 2.41 -5.59 -5.50
C GLN A 59 3.27 -4.96 -6.59
N ILE A 60 4.40 -4.38 -6.21
CA ILE A 60 5.35 -3.73 -7.12
C ILE A 60 6.56 -4.61 -7.42
N ASP A 61 6.66 -5.77 -6.78
CA ASP A 61 7.77 -6.71 -6.89
C ASP A 61 7.28 -8.16 -6.63
N ARG A 62 7.50 -9.06 -7.58
CA ARG A 62 7.12 -10.49 -7.45
C ARG A 62 7.87 -11.23 -6.35
N MET A 63 9.09 -10.79 -6.05
CA MET A 63 9.90 -11.39 -5.01
C MET A 63 9.46 -10.99 -3.60
N HIS A 64 8.58 -9.98 -3.48
CA HIS A 64 8.15 -9.41 -2.21
C HIS A 64 6.64 -9.22 -2.14
N MET A 65 5.88 -10.26 -2.50
CA MET A 65 4.42 -10.26 -2.37
C MET A 65 3.98 -10.83 -1.02
N GLU A 66 2.81 -10.43 -0.54
CA GLU A 66 2.21 -10.99 0.67
C GLU A 66 1.62 -12.39 0.46
N GLY A 67 1.45 -12.80 -0.78
CA GLY A 67 0.95 -14.11 -1.19
C GLY A 67 1.02 -14.32 -2.71
N PRO A 68 0.99 -15.59 -3.17
CA PRO A 68 1.28 -15.95 -4.56
C PRO A 68 0.24 -15.47 -5.57
N SER A 69 -0.96 -15.14 -5.11
CA SER A 69 -2.09 -14.75 -5.98
C SER A 69 -2.45 -13.26 -5.88
N ASN A 70 -1.50 -12.40 -5.50
CA ASN A 70 -1.65 -10.95 -5.63
C ASN A 70 -1.44 -10.53 -7.09
N VAL A 71 -2.08 -9.43 -7.49
CA VAL A 71 -1.71 -8.72 -8.72
C VAL A 71 -0.35 -8.06 -8.52
N CYS A 72 0.51 -8.14 -9.54
CA CYS A 72 1.84 -7.52 -9.50
C CYS A 72 2.11 -6.69 -10.76
N ILE A 73 2.66 -5.50 -10.59
CA ILE A 73 3.03 -4.58 -11.66
C ILE A 73 4.54 -4.38 -11.68
N GLU A 74 5.19 -4.92 -12.72
CA GLU A 74 6.63 -4.79 -12.96
C GLU A 74 6.91 -4.32 -14.39
N LYS A 75 8.06 -3.65 -14.59
CA LYS A 75 8.48 -3.15 -15.91
C LYS A 75 8.59 -4.25 -16.98
N SER A 76 8.97 -5.46 -16.56
CA SER A 76 9.16 -6.61 -17.45
C SER A 76 7.85 -7.16 -18.03
N THR A 77 6.74 -7.04 -17.30
CA THR A 77 5.50 -7.79 -17.59
C THR A 77 4.25 -6.92 -17.70
N TYR A 78 4.28 -5.63 -17.30
CA TYR A 78 3.06 -4.80 -17.23
C TYR A 78 2.31 -4.66 -18.57
N LYS A 79 3.04 -4.67 -19.70
CA LYS A 79 2.43 -4.53 -21.03
C LYS A 79 1.47 -5.68 -21.36
N GLU A 80 1.76 -6.88 -20.88
CA GLU A 80 0.94 -8.07 -21.10
C GLU A 80 -0.41 -7.99 -20.39
N GLN A 81 -0.47 -7.29 -19.24
CA GLN A 81 -1.72 -7.12 -18.50
C GLN A 81 -2.42 -5.77 -18.71
N LEU A 82 -1.83 -4.83 -19.47
CA LEU A 82 -2.34 -3.45 -19.61
C LEU A 82 -3.81 -3.41 -20.04
N LYS A 83 -4.20 -4.29 -20.99
CA LYS A 83 -5.59 -4.39 -21.43
C LYS A 83 -6.53 -4.81 -20.31
N LYS A 84 -6.11 -5.77 -19.48
CA LYS A 84 -6.91 -6.25 -18.35
C LYS A 84 -7.00 -5.21 -17.24
N LEU A 85 -5.93 -4.45 -16.99
CA LEU A 85 -5.94 -3.34 -16.04
C LEU A 85 -6.93 -2.24 -16.48
N LYS A 86 -6.96 -1.89 -17.78
CA LYS A 86 -7.94 -0.94 -18.33
C LYS A 86 -9.37 -1.43 -18.14
N GLN A 87 -9.64 -2.69 -18.45
CA GLN A 87 -10.96 -3.29 -18.22
C GLN A 87 -11.36 -3.29 -16.74
N TRP A 88 -10.39 -3.50 -15.85
CA TRP A 88 -10.64 -3.48 -14.41
C TRP A 88 -11.03 -2.07 -13.94
N ALA A 89 -10.31 -1.03 -14.36
CA ALA A 89 -10.66 0.35 -14.06
C ALA A 89 -12.06 0.71 -14.61
N GLU A 90 -12.31 0.43 -15.89
CA GLU A 90 -13.56 0.74 -16.57
C GLU A 90 -14.79 0.11 -15.91
N ILE A 91 -14.73 -1.21 -15.63
CA ILE A 91 -15.85 -1.93 -15.03
C ILE A 91 -16.12 -1.48 -13.59
N SER A 92 -15.07 -1.13 -12.84
CA SER A 92 -15.18 -0.68 -11.47
C SER A 92 -15.82 0.71 -11.34
N GLU A 93 -15.68 1.54 -12.35
CA GLU A 93 -16.21 2.91 -12.38
C GLU A 93 -17.56 3.02 -13.12
N SER A 94 -18.08 1.93 -13.67
CA SER A 94 -19.30 1.92 -14.49
C SER A 94 -20.56 2.45 -13.80
N HIS A 95 -20.57 2.47 -12.45
CA HIS A 95 -21.67 2.99 -11.62
C HIS A 95 -21.27 4.27 -10.84
N GLY A 96 -20.25 5.00 -11.33
CA GLY A 96 -19.84 6.30 -10.80
C GLY A 96 -18.98 6.24 -9.53
N SER A 97 -18.52 5.08 -9.11
CA SER A 97 -17.43 4.95 -8.12
C SER A 97 -16.12 5.35 -8.76
N LYS A 98 -15.13 5.77 -7.96
CA LYS A 98 -13.75 5.99 -8.38
C LYS A 98 -12.91 4.82 -7.93
N LEU A 99 -12.17 4.17 -8.85
CA LEU A 99 -11.27 3.08 -8.51
C LEU A 99 -9.85 3.60 -8.28
N TRP A 100 -9.31 3.37 -7.08
CA TRP A 100 -7.93 3.69 -6.75
C TRP A 100 -7.12 2.41 -6.51
N MET A 101 -5.92 2.37 -7.06
CA MET A 101 -5.02 1.23 -6.91
C MET A 101 -4.21 1.35 -5.63
N GLN A 102 -4.33 0.39 -4.70
CA GLN A 102 -3.42 0.31 -3.56
C GLN A 102 -2.13 -0.37 -3.96
N LEU A 103 -1.02 0.35 -3.87
CA LEU A 103 0.33 -0.13 -4.17
C LEU A 103 1.02 -0.60 -2.89
N SER A 104 1.65 -1.77 -2.95
CA SER A 104 2.24 -2.43 -1.78
C SER A 104 3.54 -3.17 -2.10
N HIS A 105 4.34 -3.40 -1.07
CA HIS A 105 5.51 -4.27 -1.06
C HIS A 105 5.58 -4.95 0.30
N ALA A 106 5.61 -6.27 0.32
CA ALA A 106 5.42 -7.02 1.57
C ALA A 106 6.59 -6.90 2.57
N GLY A 107 7.77 -6.47 2.12
CA GLY A 107 8.93 -6.36 3.01
C GLY A 107 9.27 -7.70 3.67
N ARG A 108 9.61 -7.67 4.95
CA ARG A 108 9.89 -8.86 5.78
C ARG A 108 8.69 -9.79 5.97
N GLN A 109 7.48 -9.30 5.66
CA GLN A 109 6.24 -10.09 5.69
C GLN A 109 6.03 -10.94 4.42
N THR A 110 7.04 -11.03 3.56
CA THR A 110 7.05 -11.96 2.43
C THR A 110 7.17 -13.40 2.93
N PRO A 111 6.26 -14.32 2.52
CA PRO A 111 6.37 -15.74 2.86
C PRO A 111 7.72 -16.32 2.45
N GLY A 112 8.33 -17.13 3.34
CA GLY A 112 9.66 -17.71 3.12
C GLY A 112 9.74 -18.63 1.92
N GLU A 113 8.63 -19.25 1.53
CA GLU A 113 8.49 -20.05 0.30
C GLU A 113 8.58 -19.22 -0.99
N MET A 114 8.26 -17.92 -0.93
CA MET A 114 8.37 -17.00 -2.05
C MET A 114 9.74 -16.33 -2.08
N ASN A 115 10.27 -15.94 -0.92
CA ASN A 115 11.59 -15.36 -0.78
C ASN A 115 12.17 -15.71 0.60
N ALA A 116 13.24 -16.49 0.61
CA ALA A 116 13.93 -16.88 1.85
C ALA A 116 14.70 -15.72 2.52
N ALA A 117 15.01 -14.66 1.77
CA ALA A 117 15.79 -13.51 2.21
C ALA A 117 15.14 -12.18 1.74
N PRO A 118 13.94 -11.83 2.22
CA PRO A 118 13.21 -10.64 1.77
C PRO A 118 13.94 -9.36 2.21
N LEU A 119 13.81 -8.32 1.39
CA LEU A 119 14.35 -7.00 1.68
C LEU A 119 13.51 -6.29 2.76
N ALA A 120 14.20 -5.65 3.70
CA ALA A 120 13.62 -4.85 4.78
C ALA A 120 14.55 -3.65 5.11
N PRO A 121 14.11 -2.63 5.84
CA PRO A 121 14.97 -1.54 6.28
C PRO A 121 16.18 -2.04 7.08
N SER A 122 15.98 -3.09 7.89
CA SER A 122 17.00 -3.73 8.71
C SER A 122 16.73 -5.23 8.83
N SER A 123 17.75 -6.01 9.18
CA SER A 123 17.67 -7.47 9.33
C SER A 123 16.99 -7.86 10.66
N VAL A 124 15.79 -7.35 10.92
CA VAL A 124 14.99 -7.67 12.10
C VAL A 124 13.95 -8.74 11.72
N PRO A 125 14.07 -9.98 12.20
CA PRO A 125 13.13 -11.03 11.90
C PRO A 125 11.71 -10.71 12.36
N LEU A 126 10.71 -11.30 11.69
CA LEU A 126 9.32 -11.23 12.10
C LEU A 126 9.06 -12.24 13.23
N ASP A 127 8.62 -11.77 14.39
CA ASP A 127 8.26 -12.63 15.54
C ASP A 127 6.76 -12.89 15.55
N ILE A 128 6.31 -13.88 14.77
CA ILE A 128 4.92 -14.32 14.77
C ILE A 128 4.80 -15.68 15.44
N LYS A 129 4.02 -15.74 16.51
CA LYS A 129 3.70 -16.98 17.23
C LYS A 129 2.59 -17.83 16.57
N ALA A 130 2.19 -17.50 15.32
CA ALA A 130 1.12 -18.22 14.61
C ALA A 130 1.64 -19.55 14.03
N PRO A 131 1.00 -20.71 14.33
CA PRO A 131 1.40 -21.99 13.77
C PRO A 131 1.27 -22.00 12.22
N GLY A 132 2.30 -22.54 11.53
CA GLY A 132 2.23 -22.87 10.11
C GLY A 132 2.64 -21.78 9.11
N ARG A 133 2.89 -20.54 9.52
CA ARG A 133 3.38 -19.49 8.62
C ARG A 133 4.86 -19.22 8.85
N LYS A 134 5.70 -19.51 7.84
CA LYS A 134 7.14 -19.23 7.87
C LYS A 134 7.43 -18.04 7.00
N PHE A 135 8.18 -17.08 7.53
CA PHE A 135 8.69 -15.92 6.79
C PHE A 135 10.18 -16.09 6.50
N GLY A 136 10.68 -15.39 5.48
CA GLY A 136 12.10 -15.38 5.15
C GLY A 136 12.91 -14.63 6.22
N ALA A 137 14.23 -14.87 6.24
CA ALA A 137 15.14 -14.10 7.08
C ALA A 137 15.42 -12.74 6.39
N PRO A 138 14.97 -11.59 6.95
CA PRO A 138 15.07 -10.32 6.27
C PRO A 138 16.52 -9.84 6.13
N VAL A 139 16.81 -9.23 4.98
CA VAL A 139 18.11 -8.63 4.66
C VAL A 139 17.96 -7.12 4.61
N ALA A 140 18.87 -6.41 5.31
CA ALA A 140 18.88 -4.96 5.30
C ALA A 140 19.17 -4.42 3.90
N MET A 141 18.33 -3.51 3.42
CA MET A 141 18.45 -2.87 2.11
C MET A 141 19.67 -1.95 2.04
N THR A 142 20.39 -1.96 0.91
CA THR A 142 21.30 -0.89 0.54
C THR A 142 20.53 0.37 0.13
N GLU A 143 21.21 1.52 0.01
CA GLU A 143 20.57 2.75 -0.47
C GLU A 143 20.06 2.61 -1.90
N GLU A 144 20.82 1.92 -2.77
CA GLU A 144 20.41 1.65 -4.16
C GLU A 144 19.14 0.82 -4.23
N GLN A 145 18.98 -0.17 -3.34
CA GLN A 145 17.77 -1.00 -3.26
C GLN A 145 16.57 -0.19 -2.75
N ILE A 146 16.76 0.74 -1.81
CA ILE A 146 15.72 1.66 -1.36
C ILE A 146 15.25 2.54 -2.53
N ILE A 147 16.20 3.11 -3.28
CA ILE A 147 15.91 3.94 -4.45
C ILE A 147 15.21 3.13 -5.55
N ASP A 148 15.61 1.87 -5.78
CA ASP A 148 14.93 0.99 -6.74
C ASP A 148 13.47 0.73 -6.34
N VAL A 149 13.20 0.44 -5.07
CA VAL A 149 11.84 0.25 -4.56
C VAL A 149 11.00 1.53 -4.72
N ILE A 150 11.55 2.70 -4.40
CA ILE A 150 10.87 4.00 -4.62
C ILE A 150 10.48 4.13 -6.11
N ASN A 151 11.40 3.84 -7.02
CA ASN A 151 11.15 3.90 -8.46
C ASN A 151 10.11 2.87 -8.94
N ARG A 152 10.02 1.69 -8.32
CA ARG A 152 8.98 0.69 -8.62
C ARG A 152 7.59 1.19 -8.19
N PHE A 153 7.45 1.84 -7.03
CA PHE A 153 6.20 2.49 -6.63
C PHE A 153 5.76 3.56 -7.64
N ILE A 154 6.68 4.46 -8.03
CA ILE A 154 6.40 5.53 -9.01
C ILE A 154 6.01 4.93 -10.36
N PHE A 155 6.68 3.87 -10.79
CA PHE A 155 6.36 3.16 -12.04
C PHE A 155 4.97 2.53 -11.99
N ALA A 156 4.64 1.80 -10.92
CA ALA A 156 3.32 1.18 -10.76
C ALA A 156 2.20 2.22 -10.69
N ALA A 157 2.45 3.37 -10.05
CA ALA A 157 1.53 4.51 -10.03
C ALA A 157 1.30 5.07 -11.44
N THR A 158 2.34 5.15 -12.28
CA THR A 158 2.21 5.56 -13.69
C THR A 158 1.35 4.58 -14.47
N VAL A 159 1.58 3.27 -14.29
CA VAL A 159 0.77 2.23 -14.94
C VAL A 159 -0.69 2.30 -14.50
N ALA A 160 -0.97 2.61 -13.23
CA ALA A 160 -2.33 2.81 -12.74
C ALA A 160 -3.02 3.97 -13.50
N GLN A 161 -2.38 5.14 -13.61
CA GLN A 161 -2.92 6.29 -14.35
C GLN A 161 -3.13 5.95 -15.83
N ASP A 162 -2.14 5.35 -16.50
CA ASP A 162 -2.20 4.95 -17.92
C ASP A 162 -3.28 3.89 -18.19
N SER A 163 -3.68 3.16 -17.16
CA SER A 163 -4.74 2.15 -17.21
C SER A 163 -6.13 2.69 -16.85
N GLY A 164 -6.25 3.99 -16.57
CA GLY A 164 -7.54 4.64 -16.29
C GLY A 164 -8.01 4.53 -14.85
N PHE A 165 -7.15 4.11 -13.91
CA PHE A 165 -7.49 4.25 -12.48
C PHE A 165 -7.60 5.72 -12.10
N SER A 166 -8.55 6.04 -11.26
CA SER A 166 -8.84 7.42 -10.86
C SER A 166 -7.98 7.93 -9.68
N GLY A 167 -7.06 7.13 -9.17
CA GLY A 167 -6.15 7.48 -8.08
C GLY A 167 -5.31 6.30 -7.63
N ILE A 168 -4.41 6.56 -6.70
CA ILE A 168 -3.59 5.54 -6.03
C ILE A 168 -3.63 5.69 -4.51
N GLN A 169 -3.32 4.60 -3.83
CA GLN A 169 -3.00 4.61 -2.40
C GLN A 169 -1.67 3.91 -2.17
N ILE A 170 -0.76 4.54 -1.44
CA ILE A 170 0.48 3.93 -0.98
C ILE A 170 0.20 3.21 0.33
N HIS A 171 0.44 1.91 0.37
CA HIS A 171 0.28 1.12 1.59
C HIS A 171 1.49 1.29 2.50
N SER A 172 1.31 2.02 3.59
CA SER A 172 2.33 2.31 4.60
C SER A 172 1.88 1.92 6.02
N ALA A 173 1.13 0.82 6.10
CA ALA A 173 0.55 0.30 7.34
C ALA A 173 0.80 -1.22 7.49
N HIS A 174 0.37 -1.79 8.60
CA HIS A 174 0.27 -3.23 8.87
C HIS A 174 1.59 -4.01 8.84
N GLY A 175 2.74 -3.35 9.02
CA GLY A 175 4.05 -4.00 9.02
C GLY A 175 4.57 -4.36 7.62
N TYR A 176 3.99 -3.84 6.54
CA TYR A 176 4.55 -3.91 5.20
C TYR A 176 5.71 -2.91 5.02
N LEU A 177 6.47 -2.99 3.95
CA LEU A 177 7.76 -2.32 3.80
C LEU A 177 7.75 -0.83 4.19
N MET A 178 6.76 -0.04 3.77
CA MET A 178 6.73 1.39 4.12
C MET A 178 6.37 1.59 5.60
N SER A 179 5.58 0.70 6.22
CA SER A 179 5.35 0.66 7.66
C SER A 179 6.60 0.25 8.43
N GLU A 180 7.39 -0.69 7.89
CA GLU A 180 8.68 -1.10 8.47
C GLU A 180 9.66 0.06 8.54
N PHE A 181 9.72 0.91 7.49
CA PHE A 181 10.54 2.12 7.53
C PHE A 181 10.11 3.08 8.64
N LEU A 182 8.82 3.22 8.89
CA LEU A 182 8.27 4.11 9.91
C LEU A 182 8.52 3.60 11.33
N SER A 183 8.53 2.29 11.55
CA SER A 183 8.61 1.67 12.88
C SER A 183 10.05 1.67 13.42
N PRO A 184 10.34 2.31 14.57
CA PRO A 184 11.70 2.31 15.14
C PRO A 184 12.11 0.94 15.69
N ASP A 185 11.13 0.04 15.91
CA ASP A 185 11.43 -1.33 16.35
C ASP A 185 11.94 -2.20 15.20
N VAL A 186 11.54 -1.92 13.98
CA VAL A 186 11.95 -2.63 12.76
C VAL A 186 13.08 -1.91 12.03
N ASN A 187 13.03 -0.59 11.91
CA ASN A 187 14.03 0.23 11.25
C ASN A 187 15.13 0.64 12.23
N LYS A 188 16.20 -0.16 12.29
CA LYS A 188 17.37 0.08 13.13
C LYS A 188 18.49 0.85 12.40
N ARG A 189 18.21 1.46 11.25
CA ARG A 189 19.18 2.23 10.47
C ARG A 189 19.63 3.49 11.19
N THR A 190 20.90 3.84 10.96
CA THR A 190 21.55 5.05 11.51
C THR A 190 21.89 6.09 10.43
N ASP A 191 21.54 5.77 9.17
CA ASP A 191 21.71 6.66 8.02
C ASP A 191 20.50 7.58 7.80
N ALA A 192 20.44 8.22 6.63
CA ALA A 192 19.36 9.15 6.26
C ALA A 192 17.97 8.50 6.08
N TRP A 193 17.85 7.17 6.23
CA TRP A 193 16.63 6.40 6.09
C TRP A 193 16.10 5.85 7.42
N GLY A 194 16.80 6.15 8.54
CA GLY A 194 16.43 5.67 9.88
C GLY A 194 16.64 6.69 10.99
N GLY A 195 16.42 6.29 12.24
CA GLY A 195 16.53 7.16 13.42
C GLY A 195 15.30 8.03 13.63
N VAL A 196 15.42 9.36 13.50
CA VAL A 196 14.32 10.30 13.75
C VAL A 196 13.17 10.11 12.74
N ILE A 197 11.95 10.46 13.13
CA ILE A 197 10.74 10.22 12.30
C ILE A 197 10.84 10.85 10.90
N LYS A 198 11.49 11.99 10.76
CA LYS A 198 11.75 12.63 9.47
C LYS A 198 12.55 11.72 8.52
N ASN A 199 13.55 11.01 9.02
CA ASN A 199 14.34 10.06 8.23
C ASN A 199 13.54 8.78 7.96
N ARG A 200 12.84 8.25 8.98
CA ARG A 200 12.01 7.05 8.84
C ARG A 200 10.88 7.24 7.82
N SER A 201 10.34 8.45 7.69
CA SER A 201 9.31 8.78 6.70
C SER A 201 9.86 9.10 5.30
N ARG A 202 11.18 9.24 5.14
CA ARG A 202 11.81 9.70 3.89
C ARG A 202 11.45 8.84 2.68
N ALA A 203 11.48 7.52 2.79
CA ALA A 203 11.13 6.64 1.67
C ALA A 203 9.70 6.89 1.17
N LEU A 204 8.74 7.03 2.08
CA LEU A 204 7.34 7.36 1.77
C LEU A 204 7.22 8.73 1.11
N VAL A 205 7.91 9.74 1.64
CA VAL A 205 7.91 11.11 1.09
C VAL A 205 8.50 11.14 -0.33
N GLU A 206 9.61 10.45 -0.56
CA GLU A 206 10.23 10.39 -1.90
C GLU A 206 9.31 9.67 -2.93
N ILE A 207 8.56 8.64 -2.52
CA ILE A 207 7.55 8.00 -3.36
C ILE A 207 6.47 9.03 -3.73
N ILE A 208 5.92 9.76 -2.75
CA ILE A 208 4.84 10.75 -2.98
C ILE A 208 5.33 11.84 -3.93
N ARG A 209 6.52 12.41 -3.70
CA ARG A 209 7.11 13.44 -4.55
C ARG A 209 7.34 12.93 -5.97
N GLY A 210 7.88 11.73 -6.10
CA GLY A 210 8.09 11.08 -7.40
C GLY A 210 6.78 10.81 -8.15
N CYS A 211 5.75 10.31 -7.44
CA CYS A 211 4.41 10.14 -7.98
C CYS A 211 3.82 11.50 -8.40
N ARG A 212 3.87 12.51 -7.53
CA ARG A 212 3.34 13.84 -7.84
C ARG A 212 4.02 14.47 -9.07
N LYS A 213 5.35 14.35 -9.17
CA LYS A 213 6.14 14.81 -10.33
C LYS A 213 5.71 14.10 -11.62
N ARG A 214 5.36 12.83 -11.55
CA ARG A 214 5.04 11.99 -12.73
C ARG A 214 3.59 12.07 -13.15
N LEU A 215 2.66 12.09 -12.18
CA LEU A 215 1.21 12.00 -12.41
C LEU A 215 0.52 13.36 -12.51
N GLY A 216 1.18 14.44 -12.08
CA GLY A 216 0.60 15.77 -12.01
C GLY A 216 -0.15 16.03 -10.70
N ASN A 217 -0.71 17.25 -10.57
CA ASN A 217 -1.37 17.71 -9.36
C ASN A 217 -2.83 17.27 -9.23
N ASP A 218 -3.46 16.92 -10.35
CA ASP A 218 -4.89 16.59 -10.41
C ASP A 218 -5.18 15.09 -10.20
N PHE A 219 -4.13 14.25 -10.14
CA PHE A 219 -4.28 12.83 -9.91
C PHE A 219 -4.21 12.52 -8.40
N PRO A 220 -5.26 11.92 -7.79
CA PRO A 220 -5.30 11.67 -6.35
C PRO A 220 -4.20 10.73 -5.87
N ILE A 221 -3.53 11.12 -4.79
CA ILE A 221 -2.58 10.30 -4.06
C ILE A 221 -3.06 10.15 -2.63
N SER A 222 -3.36 8.94 -2.21
CA SER A 222 -3.70 8.58 -0.84
C SER A 222 -2.57 7.82 -0.18
N VAL A 223 -2.53 7.87 1.13
CA VAL A 223 -1.62 7.07 1.96
C VAL A 223 -2.42 6.37 3.05
N LYS A 224 -2.09 5.10 3.32
CA LYS A 224 -2.60 4.38 4.48
C LYS A 224 -1.47 4.19 5.48
N ILE A 225 -1.66 4.68 6.73
CA ILE A 225 -0.72 4.51 7.84
C ILE A 225 -1.39 3.85 9.03
N ASN A 226 -0.60 3.29 9.95
CA ASN A 226 -1.10 2.90 11.27
C ASN A 226 -1.32 4.13 12.15
N SER A 227 -2.34 4.11 13.01
CA SER A 227 -2.43 5.00 14.17
C SER A 227 -1.35 4.66 15.20
N SER A 228 -1.07 3.35 15.35
CA SER A 228 -0.03 2.77 16.18
C SER A 228 0.21 1.33 15.72
N ASP A 229 1.40 0.79 15.97
CA ASP A 229 1.68 -0.64 15.81
C ASP A 229 1.10 -1.45 16.99
N PHE A 230 0.64 -0.78 18.06
CA PHE A 230 0.22 -1.38 19.33
C PHE A 230 1.30 -2.25 19.97
N GLN A 231 2.55 -1.94 19.70
CA GLN A 231 3.72 -2.66 20.15
C GLN A 231 4.68 -1.70 20.87
N LYS A 232 5.17 -2.11 22.05
CA LYS A 232 6.15 -1.32 22.80
C LYS A 232 7.44 -1.15 21.95
N GLY A 233 7.83 0.11 21.73
CA GLY A 233 9.00 0.43 20.90
C GLY A 233 8.73 0.50 19.41
N GLY A 234 7.51 0.15 18.95
CA GLY A 234 7.07 0.28 17.58
C GLY A 234 6.65 1.71 17.20
N PHE A 235 5.97 1.84 16.07
CA PHE A 235 5.39 3.10 15.59
C PHE A 235 4.27 3.55 16.53
N SER A 236 4.42 4.72 17.16
CA SER A 236 3.50 5.24 18.18
C SER A 236 2.43 6.16 17.59
N ALA A 237 1.45 6.53 18.43
CA ALA A 237 0.43 7.51 18.05
C ALA A 237 1.05 8.90 17.79
N GLU A 238 2.07 9.29 18.56
CA GLU A 238 2.81 10.53 18.37
C GLU A 238 3.56 10.52 17.04
N ASP A 239 4.24 9.41 16.70
CA ASP A 239 4.86 9.22 15.38
C ASP A 239 3.83 9.34 14.25
N SER A 240 2.64 8.76 14.42
CA SER A 240 1.54 8.83 13.43
C SER A 240 1.10 10.26 13.19
N ILE A 241 0.96 11.06 14.24
CA ILE A 241 0.61 12.49 14.15
C ILE A 241 1.71 13.26 13.39
N GLU A 242 2.98 13.02 13.70
CA GLU A 242 4.09 13.69 13.00
C GLU A 242 4.16 13.28 11.51
N VAL A 243 3.96 12.00 11.19
CA VAL A 243 3.87 11.54 9.80
C VAL A 243 2.69 12.20 9.09
N ALA A 244 1.52 12.29 9.72
CA ALA A 244 0.34 12.95 9.13
C ALA A 244 0.62 14.43 8.80
N LYS A 245 1.36 15.15 9.67
CA LYS A 245 1.80 16.54 9.41
C LYS A 245 2.75 16.60 8.20
N ILE A 246 3.73 15.69 8.12
CA ILE A 246 4.66 15.59 6.98
C ILE A 246 3.87 15.35 5.69
N LEU A 247 2.94 14.39 5.70
CA LEU A 247 2.12 14.04 4.54
C LEU A 247 1.21 15.19 4.08
N SER A 248 0.71 15.99 5.02
CA SER A 248 -0.07 17.20 4.70
C SER A 248 0.76 18.23 3.93
N ILE A 249 2.05 18.40 4.27
CA ILE A 249 2.98 19.29 3.53
C ILE A 249 3.22 18.76 2.11
N GLU A 250 3.29 17.44 1.93
CA GLU A 250 3.46 16.79 0.63
C GLU A 250 2.17 16.76 -0.21
N LYS A 251 1.08 17.38 0.28
CA LYS A 251 -0.20 17.56 -0.42
C LYS A 251 -0.83 16.23 -0.91
N ILE A 252 -0.91 15.26 -0.03
CA ILE A 252 -1.73 14.07 -0.30
C ILE A 252 -3.21 14.45 -0.28
N ASP A 253 -4.03 13.65 -0.94
CA ASP A 253 -5.47 13.94 -1.12
C ASP A 253 -6.35 13.25 -0.10
N LEU A 254 -5.89 12.11 0.44
CA LEU A 254 -6.61 11.34 1.45
C LEU A 254 -5.62 10.57 2.31
N LEU A 255 -5.84 10.62 3.62
CA LEU A 255 -5.12 9.82 4.61
C LEU A 255 -6.08 8.78 5.19
N GLU A 256 -5.74 7.50 5.06
CA GLU A 256 -6.44 6.41 5.72
C GLU A 256 -5.69 6.00 6.98
N ILE A 257 -6.36 6.04 8.13
CA ILE A 257 -5.82 5.62 9.41
C ILE A 257 -6.27 4.19 9.69
N SER A 258 -5.29 3.32 9.97
CA SER A 258 -5.45 1.93 10.34
C SER A 258 -4.66 1.63 11.61
N GLY A 259 -4.31 0.38 11.89
CA GLY A 259 -3.49 0.03 13.05
C GLY A 259 -3.08 -1.43 13.08
N GLY A 260 -2.06 -1.73 13.89
CA GLY A 260 -1.53 -3.06 14.09
C GLY A 260 -0.59 -3.57 13.00
N THR A 261 0.06 -4.66 13.31
CA THR A 261 0.98 -5.40 12.43
C THR A 261 0.67 -6.89 12.52
N TYR A 262 1.34 -7.73 11.75
CA TYR A 262 1.21 -9.19 11.87
C TYR A 262 1.70 -9.73 13.21
N GLU A 263 2.58 -9.01 13.91
CA GLU A 263 3.08 -9.38 15.23
C GLU A 263 2.08 -9.02 16.35
N HIS A 264 1.27 -7.97 16.12
CA HIS A 264 0.24 -7.51 17.07
C HIS A 264 -1.06 -7.20 16.34
N VAL A 265 -1.98 -8.17 16.36
CA VAL A 265 -3.32 -8.08 15.79
C VAL A 265 -4.31 -7.80 16.92
N SER A 266 -4.23 -6.62 17.51
CA SER A 266 -5.01 -6.24 18.71
C SER A 266 -6.54 -6.37 18.55
N PHE A 267 -7.06 -6.37 17.31
CA PHE A 267 -8.48 -6.61 17.06
C PHE A 267 -8.90 -8.09 17.17
N LEU A 268 -7.93 -9.03 17.29
CA LEU A 268 -8.20 -10.44 17.57
C LEU A 268 -8.05 -10.76 19.06
N ASP A 269 -7.37 -9.90 19.82
CA ASP A 269 -7.12 -10.08 21.26
C ASP A 269 -8.19 -9.42 22.14
N ALA A 270 -9.28 -8.92 21.55
CA ALA A 270 -10.39 -8.31 22.30
C ALA A 270 -11.24 -9.36 23.04
N GLY A 271 -10.62 -10.14 23.91
CA GLY A 271 -11.27 -11.22 24.63
C GLY A 271 -10.60 -11.71 25.91
N GLU A 272 -9.51 -11.10 26.36
CA GLU A 272 -8.89 -11.42 27.64
C GLU A 272 -8.48 -10.12 28.36
N ASP A 273 -9.42 -9.54 29.10
CA ASP A 273 -9.22 -8.73 30.31
C ASP A 273 -9.85 -9.45 31.50
#